data_3abd98f51e6fedf6e15a647c8cd8d8a1
#
_entry.id   3abd98f51e6fedf6e15a647c8cd8d8a1
#
_cell.length_a   1.000
_cell.length_b   1.000
_cell.length_c   1.000
_cell.angle_alpha   90.00
_cell.angle_beta   90.00
_cell.angle_gamma   90.00
#
_symmetry.space_group_name_H-M   'P 1'
#
loop_
_entity.id
_entity.type
_entity.pdbx_description
1 polymer ?
#
loop_
_entity_poly.entity_id
_entity_poly.type
_entity_poly.pdbx_seq_one_letter_code
_entity_poly.pdbx_strand_id
1 'polypeptide(L)'
;MSDIELSGLLPDDQDDRILAENVHPTKWVNPPANGRYNIVVLGAGTAGLITAIVGASLGAKVALVEKHLMGGDCLNVGCVPSKSVIRAARAWADLRSAEQFGLRIPAGVKYDFGAVMARMRKLRARISHNDSAQRYTNLGVDVFIGSGRFASAETIQVEGVAGNRTLRFARAAICTGTRASSPAIPGLKEAGYLTNETVFALRELPHRIGVIGAGPIGCELAQAFARFGSHVYVIEALHGILSNEDRDAAQVVEQQMMKD
;
A
#
# COMPACT_ATOMS: atom_id res chain seq x y z
N MET A 1 -22.78 -2.39 -12.03
CA MET A 1 -21.83 -2.20 -10.93
C MET A 1 -20.50 -2.67 -11.46
N SER A 2 -19.66 -1.76 -11.94
CA SER A 2 -18.32 -2.14 -12.36
C SER A 2 -17.57 -2.54 -11.09
N ASP A 3 -17.15 -3.79 -11.03
CA ASP A 3 -16.26 -4.32 -10.03
C ASP A 3 -15.05 -3.42 -9.97
N ILE A 4 -14.95 -2.60 -8.91
CA ILE A 4 -13.71 -1.98 -8.55
C ILE A 4 -12.83 -3.17 -8.19
N GLU A 5 -11.95 -3.52 -9.10
CA GLU A 5 -10.90 -4.50 -8.85
C GLU A 5 -10.06 -3.93 -7.68
N LEU A 6 -10.42 -4.33 -6.47
CA LEU A 6 -9.72 -3.92 -5.25
C LEU A 6 -8.38 -4.66 -5.26
N SER A 7 -7.42 -4.11 -6.01
CA SER A 7 -6.12 -4.73 -6.24
C SER A 7 -5.50 -5.18 -4.91
N GLY A 8 -5.09 -6.43 -4.87
CA GLY A 8 -4.47 -7.03 -3.69
C GLY A 8 -5.41 -7.40 -2.55
N LEU A 9 -6.73 -7.25 -2.69
CA LEU A 9 -7.72 -7.73 -1.73
C LEU A 9 -8.27 -9.09 -2.15
N LEU A 10 -8.58 -9.91 -1.16
CA LEU A 10 -9.20 -11.23 -1.35
C LEU A 10 -10.68 -11.12 -0.94
N PRO A 11 -11.64 -11.15 -1.86
CA PRO A 11 -13.05 -10.87 -1.58
C PRO A 11 -13.70 -11.79 -0.53
N ASP A 12 -13.16 -13.01 -0.36
CA ASP A 12 -13.59 -14.03 0.59
C ASP A 12 -12.91 -13.93 1.97
N ASP A 13 -11.88 -13.10 2.10
CA ASP A 13 -11.16 -12.90 3.36
C ASP A 13 -11.90 -11.88 4.24
N GLN A 14 -12.17 -12.26 5.48
CA GLN A 14 -12.88 -11.40 6.44
C GLN A 14 -12.11 -10.10 6.74
N ASP A 15 -10.80 -10.19 6.88
CA ASP A 15 -9.96 -9.03 7.18
C ASP A 15 -9.95 -8.04 6.00
N ASP A 16 -9.94 -8.53 4.77
CA ASP A 16 -10.03 -7.66 3.59
C ASP A 16 -11.40 -7.02 3.43
N ARG A 17 -12.48 -7.68 3.87
CA ARG A 17 -13.82 -7.05 3.95
C ARG A 17 -13.85 -5.93 4.97
N ILE A 18 -13.27 -6.12 6.15
CA ILE A 18 -13.15 -5.07 7.18
C ILE A 18 -12.35 -3.89 6.65
N LEU A 19 -11.23 -4.17 5.98
CA LEU A 19 -10.43 -3.13 5.32
C LEU A 19 -11.28 -2.33 4.34
N ALA A 20 -11.93 -3.02 3.38
CA ALA A 20 -12.74 -2.39 2.35
C ALA A 20 -13.87 -1.54 2.94
N GLU A 21 -14.56 -2.03 3.97
CA GLU A 21 -15.63 -1.30 4.65
C GLU A 21 -15.14 0.00 5.30
N ASN A 22 -13.92 0.03 5.82
CA ASN A 22 -13.32 1.22 6.38
C ASN A 22 -12.89 2.23 5.31
N VAL A 23 -12.20 1.76 4.26
CA VAL A 23 -11.47 2.65 3.34
C VAL A 23 -12.17 2.88 2.00
N HIS A 24 -13.20 2.10 1.68
CA HIS A 24 -14.07 2.25 0.52
C HIS A 24 -15.45 1.66 0.76
N PRO A 25 -16.23 2.18 1.74
CA PRO A 25 -17.53 1.59 2.08
C PRO A 25 -18.48 1.68 0.88
N THR A 26 -19.01 0.53 0.43
CA THR A 26 -19.87 0.42 -0.75
C THR A 26 -21.21 1.16 -0.61
N LYS A 27 -21.64 1.39 0.64
CA LYS A 27 -22.87 2.14 0.98
C LYS A 27 -22.59 3.60 1.30
N TRP A 28 -21.40 4.10 0.99
CA TRP A 28 -21.04 5.49 1.26
C TRP A 28 -21.89 6.44 0.43
N VAL A 29 -22.47 7.42 1.11
CA VAL A 29 -23.21 8.50 0.46
C VAL A 29 -22.37 9.78 0.57
N ASN A 30 -21.93 10.28 -0.58
CA ASN A 30 -21.19 11.53 -0.63
C ASN A 30 -22.01 12.69 -0.06
N PRO A 31 -21.44 13.52 0.82
CA PRO A 31 -22.16 14.64 1.41
C PRO A 31 -22.59 15.66 0.33
N PRO A 32 -23.57 16.53 0.65
CA PRO A 32 -23.89 17.65 -0.22
C PRO A 32 -22.71 18.61 -0.31
N ALA A 33 -22.37 19.04 -1.52
CA ALA A 33 -21.30 20.02 -1.77
C ALA A 33 -21.81 21.45 -1.50
N ASN A 34 -21.81 21.87 -0.25
CA ASN A 34 -22.35 23.16 0.16
C ASN A 34 -21.27 24.25 0.24
N GLY A 35 -21.48 25.35 -0.45
CA GLY A 35 -20.61 26.53 -0.39
C GLY A 35 -19.23 26.32 -1.05
N ARG A 36 -18.22 27.07 -0.60
CA ARG A 36 -16.85 27.01 -1.11
C ARG A 36 -15.92 26.40 -0.06
N TYR A 37 -15.12 25.41 -0.45
CA TYR A 37 -14.09 24.82 0.38
C TYR A 37 -12.85 25.71 0.47
N ASN A 38 -12.21 25.77 1.61
CA ASN A 38 -10.90 26.39 1.74
C ASN A 38 -9.86 25.59 0.96
N ILE A 39 -9.96 24.25 1.06
CA ILE A 39 -9.10 23.34 0.31
C ILE A 39 -9.87 22.09 -0.12
N VAL A 40 -9.66 21.66 -1.37
CA VAL A 40 -10.04 20.33 -1.86
C VAL A 40 -8.77 19.51 -2.05
N VAL A 41 -8.73 18.33 -1.47
CA VAL A 41 -7.61 17.38 -1.55
C VAL A 41 -8.01 16.24 -2.48
N LEU A 42 -7.26 16.05 -3.56
CA LEU A 42 -7.44 14.94 -4.50
C LEU A 42 -6.48 13.79 -4.17
N GLY A 43 -7.02 12.66 -3.77
CA GLY A 43 -6.31 11.48 -3.31
C GLY A 43 -6.22 11.41 -1.79
N ALA A 44 -6.66 10.31 -1.21
CA ALA A 44 -6.65 10.02 0.23
C ALA A 44 -5.57 8.99 0.60
N GLY A 45 -4.41 9.06 -0.04
CA GLY A 45 -3.19 8.43 0.42
C GLY A 45 -2.57 9.22 1.59
N THR A 46 -1.37 8.84 2.04
CA THR A 46 -0.69 9.45 3.19
C THR A 46 -0.64 10.98 3.09
N ALA A 47 -0.23 11.53 1.95
CA ALA A 47 -0.14 12.97 1.74
C ALA A 47 -1.51 13.66 1.86
N GLY A 48 -2.53 13.08 1.21
CA GLY A 48 -3.87 13.65 1.23
C GLY A 48 -4.55 13.59 2.58
N LEU A 49 -4.41 12.45 3.29
CA LEU A 49 -4.95 12.27 4.63
C LEU A 49 -4.35 13.29 5.61
N ILE A 50 -3.02 13.46 5.59
CA ILE A 50 -2.36 14.45 6.46
C ILE A 50 -2.76 15.87 6.07
N THR A 51 -2.83 16.22 4.78
CA THR A 51 -3.27 17.54 4.32
C THR A 51 -4.69 17.84 4.80
N ALA A 52 -5.60 16.86 4.68
CA ALA A 52 -6.99 17.02 5.06
C ALA A 52 -7.16 17.21 6.58
N ILE A 53 -6.50 16.38 7.40
CA ILE A 53 -6.63 16.46 8.85
C ILE A 53 -6.00 17.74 9.40
N VAL A 54 -4.84 18.16 8.89
CA VAL A 54 -4.19 19.41 9.31
C VAL A 54 -5.07 20.60 8.92
N GLY A 55 -5.59 20.63 7.69
CA GLY A 55 -6.51 21.69 7.26
C GLY A 55 -7.74 21.79 8.16
N ALA A 56 -8.39 20.68 8.44
CA ALA A 56 -9.57 20.65 9.32
C ALA A 56 -9.24 21.06 10.76
N SER A 57 -8.11 20.63 11.31
CA SER A 57 -7.69 21.01 12.68
C SER A 57 -7.39 22.50 12.82
N LEU A 58 -7.06 23.17 11.73
CA LEU A 58 -6.88 24.63 11.66
C LEU A 58 -8.18 25.38 11.38
N GLY A 59 -9.33 24.70 11.36
CA GLY A 59 -10.65 25.30 11.14
C GLY A 59 -10.99 25.55 9.67
N ALA A 60 -10.21 25.01 8.72
CA ALA A 60 -10.55 25.11 7.30
C ALA A 60 -11.69 24.15 6.95
N LYS A 61 -12.56 24.58 6.04
CA LYS A 61 -13.53 23.71 5.38
C LYS A 61 -12.81 22.88 4.32
N VAL A 62 -12.70 21.57 4.56
CA VAL A 62 -11.91 20.63 3.74
C VAL A 62 -12.81 19.62 3.06
N ALA A 63 -12.58 19.40 1.76
CA ALA A 63 -13.10 18.24 1.05
C ALA A 63 -11.94 17.29 0.68
N LEU A 64 -12.10 16.00 0.93
CA LEU A 64 -11.17 14.95 0.56
C LEU A 64 -11.83 14.03 -0.46
N VAL A 65 -11.21 13.85 -1.61
CA VAL A 65 -11.75 13.06 -2.73
C VAL A 65 -10.86 11.84 -2.95
N GLU A 66 -11.44 10.64 -2.92
CA GLU A 66 -10.71 9.38 -3.21
C GLU A 66 -11.50 8.52 -4.19
N LYS A 67 -10.83 8.07 -5.23
CA LYS A 67 -11.46 7.23 -6.26
C LYS A 67 -11.38 5.73 -5.96
N HIS A 68 -10.44 5.32 -5.11
CA HIS A 68 -10.13 3.92 -4.85
C HIS A 68 -10.16 3.61 -3.35
N LEU A 69 -9.03 3.34 -2.72
CA LEU A 69 -8.94 2.99 -1.30
C LEU A 69 -8.27 4.12 -0.50
N MET A 70 -8.95 4.67 0.49
CA MET A 70 -8.33 5.57 1.45
C MET A 70 -7.14 4.88 2.14
N GLY A 71 -6.16 5.66 2.65
CA GLY A 71 -4.88 5.14 3.12
C GLY A 71 -3.84 4.98 2.02
N GLY A 72 -4.27 4.95 0.75
CA GLY A 72 -3.39 4.84 -0.43
C GLY A 72 -2.45 3.63 -0.36
N ASP A 73 -1.31 3.72 -1.02
CA ASP A 73 -0.34 2.61 -1.09
C ASP A 73 0.16 2.21 0.29
N CYS A 74 0.42 3.16 1.18
CA CYS A 74 0.99 2.87 2.49
C CYS A 74 0.17 1.85 3.30
N LEU A 75 -1.12 2.08 3.42
CA LEU A 75 -2.02 1.17 4.14
C LEU A 75 -2.27 -0.11 3.35
N ASN A 76 -2.59 0.03 2.05
CA ASN A 76 -3.21 -1.06 1.30
C ASN A 76 -2.20 -2.01 0.67
N VAL A 77 -1.13 -1.47 0.05
CA VAL A 77 -0.20 -2.23 -0.81
C VAL A 77 1.27 -1.82 -0.63
N GLY A 78 1.60 -1.14 0.47
CA GLY A 78 2.94 -0.60 0.73
C GLY A 78 3.44 -0.89 2.13
N CYS A 79 3.57 0.16 2.94
CA CYS A 79 4.27 0.12 4.24
C CYS A 79 3.68 -0.89 5.23
N VAL A 80 2.36 -0.89 5.39
CA VAL A 80 1.70 -1.75 6.38
C VAL A 80 1.86 -3.24 6.02
N PRO A 81 1.48 -3.69 4.81
CA PRO A 81 1.66 -5.09 4.45
C PRO A 81 3.13 -5.49 4.37
N SER A 82 4.01 -4.68 3.76
CA SER A 82 5.43 -5.04 3.64
C SER A 82 6.11 -5.19 4.99
N LYS A 83 5.94 -4.24 5.91
CA LYS A 83 6.57 -4.30 7.25
C LYS A 83 6.04 -5.46 8.09
N SER A 84 4.78 -5.85 7.89
CA SER A 84 4.24 -7.04 8.52
C SER A 84 4.94 -8.33 8.04
N VAL A 85 5.12 -8.46 6.73
CA VAL A 85 5.81 -9.61 6.10
C VAL A 85 7.29 -9.61 6.46
N ILE A 86 7.99 -8.48 6.35
CA ILE A 86 9.41 -8.33 6.70
C ILE A 86 9.65 -8.68 8.17
N ARG A 87 8.76 -8.25 9.08
CA ARG A 87 8.92 -8.59 10.52
C ARG A 87 8.80 -10.10 10.77
N ALA A 88 7.91 -10.79 10.06
CA ALA A 88 7.79 -12.24 10.14
C ALA A 88 9.02 -12.95 9.54
N ALA A 89 9.50 -12.49 8.38
CA ALA A 89 10.71 -13.01 7.73
C ALA A 89 11.94 -12.84 8.63
N ARG A 90 12.05 -11.69 9.32
CA ARG A 90 13.13 -11.45 10.28
C ARG A 90 13.06 -12.41 11.46
N ALA A 91 11.88 -12.63 12.05
CA ALA A 91 11.73 -13.56 13.15
C ALA A 91 12.18 -14.99 12.77
N TRP A 92 11.88 -15.40 11.53
CA TRP A 92 12.33 -16.68 11.00
C TRP A 92 13.84 -16.72 10.78
N ALA A 93 14.45 -15.66 10.25
CA ALA A 93 15.90 -15.57 10.09
C ALA A 93 16.63 -15.57 11.45
N ASP A 94 16.11 -14.81 12.42
CA ASP A 94 16.63 -14.79 13.80
C ASP A 94 16.59 -16.21 14.41
N LEU A 95 15.50 -16.96 14.18
CA LEU A 95 15.39 -18.35 14.65
C LEU A 95 16.43 -19.26 14.00
N ARG A 96 16.64 -19.18 12.69
CA ARG A 96 17.64 -19.99 11.97
C ARG A 96 19.07 -19.74 12.46
N SER A 97 19.35 -18.53 12.92
CA SER A 97 20.67 -18.13 13.44
C SER A 97 20.80 -18.25 14.96
N ALA A 98 19.78 -18.73 15.65
CA ALA A 98 19.68 -18.69 17.11
C ALA A 98 20.74 -19.55 17.83
N GLU A 99 21.28 -20.58 17.16
CA GLU A 99 22.33 -21.44 17.73
C GLU A 99 23.61 -20.67 18.07
N GLN A 100 23.95 -19.64 17.30
CA GLN A 100 25.10 -18.76 17.60
C GLN A 100 24.95 -17.99 18.93
N PHE A 101 23.70 -17.90 19.43
CA PHE A 101 23.40 -17.29 20.72
C PHE A 101 23.13 -18.34 21.82
N GLY A 102 23.47 -19.59 21.58
CA GLY A 102 23.31 -20.69 22.54
C GLY A 102 21.90 -21.28 22.63
N LEU A 103 21.00 -20.91 21.73
CA LEU A 103 19.66 -21.49 21.67
C LEU A 103 19.66 -22.78 20.85
N ARG A 104 19.05 -23.84 21.37
CA ARG A 104 18.87 -25.12 20.66
C ARG A 104 17.49 -25.15 20.04
N ILE A 105 17.42 -25.17 18.70
CA ILE A 105 16.18 -25.24 17.97
C ILE A 105 15.84 -26.70 17.72
N PRO A 106 14.66 -27.20 18.12
CA PRO A 106 14.22 -28.55 17.82
C PRO A 106 14.19 -28.81 16.31
N ALA A 107 14.54 -30.02 15.90
CA ALA A 107 14.42 -30.43 14.50
C ALA A 107 12.95 -30.35 14.04
N GLY A 108 12.74 -30.00 12.77
CA GLY A 108 11.41 -29.99 12.16
C GLY A 108 10.58 -28.73 12.40
N VAL A 109 11.15 -27.69 13.02
CA VAL A 109 10.49 -26.38 13.09
C VAL A 109 10.29 -25.84 11.67
N LYS A 110 9.05 -25.46 11.35
CA LYS A 110 8.66 -24.92 10.05
C LYS A 110 7.91 -23.60 10.27
N TYR A 111 7.95 -22.74 9.29
CA TYR A 111 7.04 -21.59 9.22
C TYR A 111 5.85 -21.94 8.31
N ASP A 112 4.77 -21.24 8.51
CA ASP A 112 3.58 -21.29 7.66
C ASP A 112 3.41 -19.93 6.96
N PHE A 113 3.70 -19.89 5.65
CA PHE A 113 3.59 -18.66 4.86
C PHE A 113 2.14 -18.19 4.77
N GLY A 114 1.17 -19.09 4.68
CA GLY A 114 -0.25 -18.75 4.69
C GLY A 114 -0.65 -18.01 5.98
N ALA A 115 -0.17 -18.50 7.14
CA ALA A 115 -0.37 -17.83 8.42
C ALA A 115 0.33 -16.46 8.51
N VAL A 116 1.52 -16.31 7.91
CA VAL A 116 2.20 -15.00 7.80
C VAL A 116 1.33 -14.00 7.03
N MET A 117 0.80 -14.42 5.89
CA MET A 117 -0.03 -13.58 5.04
C MET A 117 -1.40 -13.28 5.68
N ALA A 118 -1.99 -14.23 6.39
CA ALA A 118 -3.20 -14.01 7.18
C ALA A 118 -2.95 -12.97 8.31
N ARG A 119 -1.83 -13.11 9.03
CA ARG A 119 -1.44 -12.11 10.03
C ARG A 119 -1.26 -10.71 9.42
N MET A 120 -0.67 -10.62 8.23
CA MET A 120 -0.52 -9.35 7.51
C MET A 120 -1.88 -8.71 7.21
N ARG A 121 -2.84 -9.47 6.65
CA ARG A 121 -4.20 -8.97 6.36
C ARG A 121 -4.91 -8.50 7.63
N LYS A 122 -4.81 -9.28 8.71
CA LYS A 122 -5.37 -8.90 10.02
C LYS A 122 -4.81 -7.58 10.54
N LEU A 123 -3.50 -7.36 10.42
CA LEU A 123 -2.87 -6.10 10.84
C LEU A 123 -3.32 -4.93 9.96
N ARG A 124 -3.40 -5.13 8.65
CA ARG A 124 -3.88 -4.14 7.68
C ARG A 124 -5.33 -3.72 8.00
N ALA A 125 -6.22 -4.70 8.19
CA ALA A 125 -7.60 -4.46 8.60
C ALA A 125 -7.70 -3.73 9.93
N ARG A 126 -6.92 -4.15 10.93
CA ARG A 126 -6.92 -3.50 12.25
C ARG A 126 -6.48 -2.04 12.20
N ILE A 127 -5.52 -1.69 11.33
CA ILE A 127 -5.02 -0.32 11.21
C ILE A 127 -5.96 0.55 10.38
N SER A 128 -6.72 -0.03 9.45
CA SER A 128 -7.51 0.69 8.45
C SER A 128 -8.53 1.66 9.03
N HIS A 129 -9.01 1.43 10.26
CA HIS A 129 -9.94 2.36 10.91
C HIS A 129 -9.34 3.76 11.08
N ASN A 130 -7.99 3.88 11.17
CA ASN A 130 -7.33 5.18 11.27
C ASN A 130 -7.43 6.01 9.99
N ASP A 131 -7.59 5.35 8.85
CA ASP A 131 -7.66 5.98 7.53
C ASP A 131 -9.09 5.88 6.95
N SER A 132 -10.09 5.55 7.79
CA SER A 132 -11.45 5.30 7.35
C SER A 132 -12.20 6.58 6.98
N ALA A 133 -13.11 6.46 6.01
CA ALA A 133 -13.99 7.54 5.59
C ALA A 133 -14.79 8.09 6.77
N GLN A 134 -15.29 7.23 7.64
CA GLN A 134 -16.05 7.62 8.83
C GLN A 134 -15.21 8.43 9.82
N ARG A 135 -13.96 8.03 10.07
CA ARG A 135 -13.09 8.78 10.98
C ARG A 135 -12.80 10.18 10.46
N TYR A 136 -12.50 10.33 9.17
CA TYR A 136 -12.23 11.65 8.60
C TYR A 136 -13.47 12.55 8.61
N THR A 137 -14.64 12.00 8.37
CA THR A 137 -15.91 12.74 8.53
C THR A 137 -16.10 13.20 9.98
N ASN A 138 -15.84 12.37 10.96
CA ASN A 138 -15.91 12.73 12.38
C ASN A 138 -14.88 13.82 12.78
N LEU A 139 -13.81 13.96 12.01
CA LEU A 139 -12.80 15.02 12.17
C LEU A 139 -13.16 16.32 11.41
N GLY A 140 -14.35 16.40 10.82
CA GLY A 140 -14.84 17.59 10.13
C GLY A 140 -14.40 17.71 8.67
N VAL A 141 -13.93 16.63 8.04
CA VAL A 141 -13.60 16.56 6.62
C VAL A 141 -14.79 16.02 5.83
N ASP A 142 -15.22 16.73 4.80
CA ASP A 142 -16.21 16.20 3.85
C ASP A 142 -15.53 15.18 2.92
N VAL A 143 -15.81 13.89 3.12
CA VAL A 143 -15.21 12.78 2.35
C VAL A 143 -16.10 12.45 1.16
N PHE A 144 -15.50 12.49 -0.04
CA PHE A 144 -16.14 12.14 -1.31
C PHE A 144 -15.46 10.90 -1.91
N ILE A 145 -16.19 9.81 -2.04
CA ILE A 145 -15.72 8.62 -2.75
C ILE A 145 -16.17 8.73 -4.20
N GLY A 146 -15.19 8.79 -5.11
CA GLY A 146 -15.39 8.96 -6.53
C GLY A 146 -14.18 9.54 -7.25
N SER A 147 -14.25 9.58 -8.58
CA SER A 147 -13.20 10.14 -9.43
C SER A 147 -13.31 11.66 -9.51
N GLY A 148 -12.30 12.38 -9.04
CA GLY A 148 -12.21 13.83 -9.07
C GLY A 148 -11.47 14.33 -10.32
N ARG A 149 -12.04 15.34 -11.00
CA ARG A 149 -11.45 16.00 -12.17
C ARG A 149 -11.64 17.52 -12.10
N PHE A 150 -10.59 18.28 -12.38
CA PHE A 150 -10.70 19.74 -12.52
C PHE A 150 -11.62 20.09 -13.69
N ALA A 151 -12.68 20.84 -13.42
CA ALA A 151 -13.55 21.41 -14.42
C ALA A 151 -13.18 22.86 -14.75
N SER A 152 -12.55 23.57 -13.78
CA SER A 152 -12.00 24.91 -13.94
C SER A 152 -10.91 25.17 -12.89
N ALA A 153 -10.35 26.37 -12.88
CA ALA A 153 -9.39 26.81 -11.86
C ALA A 153 -9.97 26.86 -10.42
N GLU A 154 -11.31 26.80 -10.28
CA GLU A 154 -11.99 26.92 -9.00
C GLU A 154 -13.00 25.81 -8.71
N THR A 155 -13.11 24.82 -9.60
CA THR A 155 -14.10 23.75 -9.47
C THR A 155 -13.53 22.38 -9.82
N ILE A 156 -13.93 21.39 -9.02
CA ILE A 156 -13.67 19.97 -9.25
C ILE A 156 -15.03 19.26 -9.37
N GLN A 157 -15.17 18.45 -10.41
CA GLN A 157 -16.26 17.49 -10.53
C GLN A 157 -15.82 16.16 -9.91
N VAL A 158 -16.68 15.58 -9.09
CA VAL A 158 -16.51 14.25 -8.51
C VAL A 158 -17.61 13.34 -9.07
N GLU A 159 -17.21 12.31 -9.79
CA GLU A 159 -18.07 11.27 -10.33
C GLU A 159 -18.10 10.11 -9.34
N GLY A 160 -19.22 9.95 -8.63
CA GLY A 160 -19.41 8.91 -7.61
C GLY A 160 -20.62 8.03 -7.92
N VAL A 161 -20.68 6.86 -7.32
CA VAL A 161 -21.77 5.86 -7.50
C VAL A 161 -23.14 6.46 -7.16
N ALA A 162 -23.23 7.33 -6.15
CA ALA A 162 -24.46 7.99 -5.72
C ALA A 162 -24.74 9.32 -6.46
N GLY A 163 -24.12 9.54 -7.62
CA GLY A 163 -24.26 10.74 -8.45
C GLY A 163 -23.10 11.71 -8.34
N ASN A 164 -23.09 12.67 -9.25
CA ASN A 164 -21.99 13.61 -9.41
C ASN A 164 -22.11 14.78 -8.42
N ARG A 165 -20.97 15.31 -8.02
CA ARG A 165 -20.86 16.52 -7.17
C ARG A 165 -19.91 17.52 -7.83
N THR A 166 -20.21 18.81 -7.68
CA THR A 166 -19.31 19.90 -8.08
C THR A 166 -18.82 20.62 -6.83
N LEU A 167 -17.51 20.55 -6.59
CA LEU A 167 -16.85 21.16 -5.43
C LEU A 167 -16.21 22.49 -5.86
N ARG A 168 -16.63 23.60 -5.24
CA ARG A 168 -15.98 24.90 -5.40
C ARG A 168 -14.90 25.05 -4.34
N PHE A 169 -13.72 25.55 -4.71
CA PHE A 169 -12.59 25.67 -3.79
C PHE A 169 -11.81 26.97 -3.94
N ALA A 170 -11.04 27.31 -2.89
CA ALA A 170 -10.06 28.38 -2.92
C ALA A 170 -8.66 27.85 -3.26
N ARG A 171 -8.33 26.65 -2.80
CA ARG A 171 -7.07 25.95 -3.05
C ARG A 171 -7.35 24.47 -3.31
N ALA A 172 -6.48 23.82 -4.08
CA ALA A 172 -6.52 22.38 -4.27
C ALA A 172 -5.13 21.79 -3.99
N ALA A 173 -5.11 20.61 -3.36
CA ALA A 173 -3.92 19.81 -3.19
C ALA A 173 -4.05 18.54 -4.05
N ILE A 174 -3.07 18.28 -4.92
CA ILE A 174 -3.02 17.11 -5.78
C ILE A 174 -2.15 16.07 -5.07
N CYS A 175 -2.79 15.04 -4.51
CA CYS A 175 -2.18 13.98 -3.70
C CYS A 175 -2.46 12.60 -4.32
N THR A 176 -2.44 12.52 -5.65
CA THR A 176 -2.90 11.36 -6.42
C THR A 176 -1.93 10.17 -6.44
N GLY A 177 -0.75 10.32 -5.84
CA GLY A 177 0.25 9.26 -5.73
C GLY A 177 0.82 8.80 -7.07
N THR A 178 1.31 7.58 -7.08
CA THR A 178 1.95 6.93 -8.24
C THR A 178 1.45 5.50 -8.40
N ARG A 179 1.86 4.85 -9.47
CA ARG A 179 1.67 3.42 -9.72
C ARG A 179 2.99 2.78 -10.11
N ALA A 180 3.16 1.50 -9.83
CA ALA A 180 4.30 0.74 -10.32
C ALA A 180 4.33 0.78 -11.85
N SER A 181 5.48 1.13 -12.42
CA SER A 181 5.70 1.05 -13.85
C SER A 181 6.14 -0.36 -14.24
N SER A 182 5.67 -0.83 -15.40
CA SER A 182 6.15 -2.08 -15.99
C SER A 182 7.21 -1.77 -17.04
N PRO A 183 8.43 -2.32 -16.94
CA PRO A 183 9.45 -2.15 -17.97
C PRO A 183 9.04 -2.85 -19.27
N ALA A 184 9.43 -2.28 -20.41
CA ALA A 184 9.15 -2.83 -21.73
C ALA A 184 10.08 -4.02 -22.05
N ILE A 185 9.95 -5.11 -21.31
CA ILE A 185 10.72 -6.35 -21.52
C ILE A 185 9.84 -7.30 -22.36
N PRO A 186 10.32 -7.76 -23.52
CA PRO A 186 9.58 -8.73 -24.34
C PRO A 186 9.23 -9.99 -23.55
N GLY A 187 7.98 -10.41 -23.62
CA GLY A 187 7.48 -11.60 -22.92
C GLY A 187 7.09 -11.39 -21.46
N LEU A 188 7.38 -10.23 -20.85
CA LEU A 188 7.07 -9.98 -19.44
C LEU A 188 5.56 -9.99 -19.16
N LYS A 189 4.80 -9.37 -20.06
CA LYS A 189 3.34 -9.30 -19.91
C LYS A 189 2.69 -10.67 -20.07
N GLU A 190 3.16 -11.46 -21.01
CA GLU A 190 2.67 -12.82 -21.32
C GLU A 190 3.06 -13.81 -20.21
N ALA A 191 4.22 -13.65 -19.60
CA ALA A 191 4.65 -14.46 -18.46
C ALA A 191 3.82 -14.21 -17.20
N GLY A 192 3.16 -13.05 -17.13
CA GLY A 192 2.50 -12.58 -15.92
C GLY A 192 3.51 -12.14 -14.85
N TYR A 193 3.19 -11.10 -14.12
CA TYR A 193 4.04 -10.60 -13.03
C TYR A 193 3.20 -10.02 -11.90
N LEU A 194 3.83 -9.96 -10.74
CA LEU A 194 3.28 -9.29 -9.57
C LEU A 194 3.82 -7.86 -9.48
N THR A 195 2.99 -6.96 -8.96
CA THR A 195 3.42 -5.63 -8.53
C THR A 195 3.24 -5.50 -7.01
N ASN A 196 3.58 -4.34 -6.44
CA ASN A 196 3.24 -4.05 -5.05
C ASN A 196 1.74 -4.16 -4.78
N GLU A 197 0.89 -3.94 -5.79
CA GLU A 197 -0.56 -4.04 -5.64
C GLU A 197 -1.05 -5.49 -5.52
N THR A 198 -0.33 -6.46 -6.06
CA THR A 198 -0.77 -7.87 -6.14
C THR A 198 0.05 -8.85 -5.33
N VAL A 199 1.31 -8.52 -4.97
CA VAL A 199 2.19 -9.44 -4.22
C VAL A 199 1.65 -9.81 -2.85
N PHE A 200 0.89 -8.93 -2.23
CA PHE A 200 0.30 -9.16 -0.90
C PHE A 200 -0.97 -10.03 -0.94
N ALA A 201 -1.47 -10.39 -2.12
CA ALA A 201 -2.53 -11.37 -2.30
C ALA A 201 -2.02 -12.82 -2.31
N LEU A 202 -0.72 -13.05 -2.34
CA LEU A 202 -0.14 -14.40 -2.28
C LEU A 202 -0.60 -15.15 -1.02
N ARG A 203 -0.95 -16.42 -1.20
CA ARG A 203 -1.29 -17.36 -0.11
C ARG A 203 -0.21 -18.42 0.09
N GLU A 204 0.55 -18.70 -0.94
CA GLU A 204 1.62 -19.69 -0.96
C GLU A 204 2.95 -19.00 -1.28
N LEU A 205 4.03 -19.53 -0.69
CA LEU A 205 5.36 -19.04 -0.96
C LEU A 205 5.80 -19.49 -2.36
N PRO A 206 6.12 -18.58 -3.28
CA PRO A 206 6.70 -18.96 -4.56
C PRO A 206 8.08 -19.62 -4.36
N HIS A 207 8.28 -20.79 -4.94
CA HIS A 207 9.55 -21.50 -4.83
C HIS A 207 10.72 -20.71 -5.44
N ARG A 208 10.47 -20.02 -6.56
CA ARG A 208 11.41 -19.13 -7.25
C ARG A 208 10.74 -17.81 -7.57
N ILE A 209 11.46 -16.71 -7.39
CA ILE A 209 10.94 -15.38 -7.69
C ILE A 209 12.05 -14.50 -8.31
N GLY A 210 11.75 -13.87 -9.43
CA GLY A 210 12.56 -12.83 -10.02
C GLY A 210 12.02 -11.46 -9.60
N VAL A 211 12.88 -10.61 -9.06
CA VAL A 211 12.55 -9.23 -8.69
C VAL A 211 13.22 -8.30 -9.67
N ILE A 212 12.43 -7.58 -10.47
CA ILE A 212 12.92 -6.61 -11.45
C ILE A 212 12.93 -5.24 -10.78
N GLY A 213 14.13 -4.70 -10.63
CA GLY A 213 14.41 -3.46 -9.91
C GLY A 213 14.92 -3.68 -8.49
N ALA A 214 16.09 -3.16 -8.20
CA ALA A 214 16.78 -3.25 -6.90
C ALA A 214 16.70 -1.95 -6.11
N GLY A 215 15.60 -1.21 -6.24
CA GLY A 215 15.25 -0.10 -5.36
C GLY A 215 14.80 -0.60 -3.98
N PRO A 216 14.43 0.31 -3.05
CA PRO A 216 14.08 -0.07 -1.67
C PRO A 216 13.01 -1.16 -1.58
N ILE A 217 11.92 -1.03 -2.34
CA ILE A 217 10.82 -2.02 -2.32
C ILE A 217 11.30 -3.38 -2.83
N GLY A 218 12.06 -3.39 -3.93
CA GLY A 218 12.61 -4.63 -4.50
C GLY A 218 13.52 -5.34 -3.52
N CYS A 219 14.46 -4.62 -2.90
CA CYS A 219 15.37 -5.16 -1.89
C CYS A 219 14.64 -5.69 -0.66
N GLU A 220 13.68 -4.93 -0.11
CA GLU A 220 12.90 -5.34 1.07
C GLU A 220 12.14 -6.65 0.83
N LEU A 221 11.44 -6.75 -0.32
CA LEU A 221 10.66 -7.93 -0.64
C LEU A 221 11.56 -9.11 -1.03
N ALA A 222 12.62 -8.89 -1.82
CA ALA A 222 13.59 -9.91 -2.17
C ALA A 222 14.17 -10.58 -0.92
N GLN A 223 14.65 -9.78 0.03
CA GLN A 223 15.20 -10.30 1.29
C GLN A 223 14.14 -11.05 2.10
N ALA A 224 12.91 -10.53 2.18
CA ALA A 224 11.84 -11.21 2.92
C ALA A 224 11.50 -12.58 2.32
N PHE A 225 11.37 -12.67 1.00
CA PHE A 225 11.09 -13.95 0.32
C PHE A 225 12.27 -14.92 0.42
N ALA A 226 13.52 -14.46 0.32
CA ALA A 226 14.71 -15.29 0.53
C ALA A 226 14.74 -15.87 1.94
N ARG A 227 14.46 -15.06 2.94
CA ARG A 227 14.38 -15.50 4.34
C ARG A 227 13.33 -16.57 4.56
N PHE A 228 12.19 -16.51 3.88
CA PHE A 228 11.19 -17.58 3.88
C PHE A 228 11.62 -18.82 3.08
N GLY A 229 12.68 -18.77 2.28
CA GLY A 229 13.22 -19.92 1.55
C GLY A 229 12.91 -19.96 0.06
N SER A 230 12.42 -18.87 -0.53
CA SER A 230 12.36 -18.74 -1.99
C SER A 230 13.77 -18.62 -2.57
N HIS A 231 13.99 -19.21 -3.75
CA HIS A 231 15.16 -18.86 -4.55
C HIS A 231 14.90 -17.52 -5.25
N VAL A 232 15.59 -16.48 -4.80
CA VAL A 232 15.35 -15.11 -5.26
C VAL A 232 16.43 -14.65 -6.19
N TYR A 233 16.04 -14.07 -7.33
CA TYR A 233 16.91 -13.42 -8.30
C TYR A 233 16.55 -11.94 -8.37
N VAL A 234 17.48 -11.06 -8.00
CA VAL A 234 17.30 -9.61 -8.17
C VAL A 234 17.96 -9.17 -9.47
N ILE A 235 17.19 -8.53 -10.33
CA ILE A 235 17.60 -8.09 -11.67
C ILE A 235 17.54 -6.57 -11.68
N GLU A 236 18.71 -5.94 -11.89
CA GLU A 236 18.84 -4.49 -11.94
C GLU A 236 19.57 -4.09 -13.23
N ALA A 237 19.09 -3.03 -13.86
CA ALA A 237 19.71 -2.49 -15.09
C ALA A 237 20.91 -1.57 -14.80
N LEU A 238 20.97 -1.01 -13.59
CA LEU A 238 22.03 -0.12 -13.14
C LEU A 238 23.06 -0.86 -12.29
N HIS A 239 24.13 -0.18 -11.88
CA HIS A 239 25.18 -0.78 -11.05
C HIS A 239 24.73 -0.97 -9.60
N GLY A 240 24.60 -2.23 -9.19
CA GLY A 240 24.31 -2.62 -7.80
C GLY A 240 22.91 -2.26 -7.35
N ILE A 241 22.57 -2.64 -6.13
CA ILE A 241 21.30 -2.32 -5.51
C ILE A 241 21.26 -0.85 -5.04
N LEU A 242 20.05 -0.31 -4.80
CA LEU A 242 19.85 1.03 -4.24
C LEU A 242 20.66 2.11 -4.98
N SER A 243 20.55 2.15 -6.31
CA SER A 243 21.40 2.96 -7.20
C SER A 243 21.39 4.48 -6.92
N ASN A 244 20.35 4.99 -6.26
CA ASN A 244 20.21 6.39 -5.87
C ASN A 244 20.81 6.72 -4.50
N GLU A 245 21.27 5.72 -3.75
CA GLU A 245 21.81 5.87 -2.42
C GLU A 245 23.35 5.94 -2.45
N ASP A 246 23.94 6.31 -1.31
CA ASP A 246 25.39 6.26 -1.11
C ASP A 246 25.92 4.85 -1.41
N ARG A 247 26.97 4.75 -2.22
CA ARG A 247 27.46 3.45 -2.72
C ARG A 247 28.07 2.59 -1.62
N ASP A 248 28.77 3.20 -0.68
CA ASP A 248 29.39 2.46 0.42
C ASP A 248 28.28 1.89 1.35
N ALA A 249 27.25 2.68 1.62
CA ALA A 249 26.09 2.23 2.40
C ALA A 249 25.30 1.12 1.65
N ALA A 250 25.09 1.27 0.35
CA ALA A 250 24.40 0.27 -0.46
C ALA A 250 25.15 -1.07 -0.51
N GLN A 251 26.50 -1.03 -0.58
CA GLN A 251 27.33 -2.24 -0.55
C GLN A 251 27.21 -3.01 0.78
N VAL A 252 27.11 -2.32 1.89
CA VAL A 252 26.89 -2.96 3.21
C VAL A 252 25.54 -3.71 3.22
N VAL A 253 24.49 -3.10 2.66
CA VAL A 253 23.17 -3.73 2.52
C VAL A 253 23.25 -4.94 1.57
N GLU A 254 23.90 -4.79 0.42
CA GLU A 254 24.06 -5.85 -0.56
C GLU A 254 24.77 -7.07 0.01
N GLN A 255 25.90 -6.87 0.71
CA GLN A 255 26.63 -7.94 1.39
C GLN A 255 25.78 -8.67 2.43
N GLN A 256 24.91 -7.95 3.12
CA GLN A 256 24.00 -8.59 4.08
C GLN A 256 22.89 -9.37 3.37
N MET A 257 22.31 -8.85 2.29
CA MET A 257 21.30 -9.55 1.51
C MET A 257 21.82 -10.83 0.86
N MET A 258 23.08 -10.83 0.43
CA MET A 258 23.74 -12.02 -0.14
C MET A 258 23.92 -13.17 0.84
N LYS A 259 23.81 -12.92 2.14
CA LYS A 259 23.88 -13.95 3.20
C LYS A 259 22.52 -14.58 3.52
N ASP A 260 21.45 -13.90 3.15
CA ASP A 260 20.08 -14.36 3.36
C ASP A 260 19.62 -15.27 2.23
#